data_3189eaef999374ffd53c6c7e5628eb33
#
_entry.id   3189eaef999374ffd53c6c7e5628eb33
#
_cell.length_a   1.000
_cell.length_b   1.000
_cell.length_c   1.000
_cell.angle_alpha   90.00
_cell.angle_beta   90.00
_cell.angle_gamma   90.00
#
_symmetry.space_group_name_H-M   'P 1'
#
loop_
_entity.id
_entity.type
_entity.pdbx_description
1 polymer ?
#
loop_
_entity_poly.entity_id
_entity_poly.type
_entity_poly.pdbx_seq_one_letter_code
_entity_poly.pdbx_strand_id
1 'polypeptide(L)'
;MPEKLEIKVLDGIVWASVSGRFSLENAKTFLLEILQRGRVEGINKILIDARSITTEISTIARFEFGNYLVSLNPYQTSIAIVGNEDAVWPNRFLENVLVNRAVDVKVVTEIKEALKWLTK
;
A
#
# COMPACT_ATOMS: atom_id res chain seq x y z
N MET A 1 11.26 -16.55 5.52
CA MET A 1 9.94 -16.51 6.12
C MET A 1 8.91 -16.15 5.04
N PRO A 2 7.78 -16.84 4.98
CA PRO A 2 6.75 -16.47 4.02
C PRO A 2 6.16 -15.11 4.36
N GLU A 3 5.61 -14.46 3.35
CA GLU A 3 4.90 -13.21 3.57
C GLU A 3 3.63 -13.46 4.38
N LYS A 4 3.31 -12.48 5.22
CA LYS A 4 2.13 -12.54 6.07
C LYS A 4 1.35 -11.24 5.97
N LEU A 5 0.03 -11.35 5.85
CA LEU A 5 -0.88 -10.22 5.82
C LEU A 5 -1.80 -10.27 7.02
N GLU A 6 -1.91 -9.16 7.73
CA GLU A 6 -2.90 -8.99 8.79
C GLU A 6 -3.73 -7.75 8.48
N ILE A 7 -5.04 -7.88 8.50
CA ILE A 7 -5.97 -6.78 8.22
C ILE A 7 -6.85 -6.55 9.42
N LYS A 8 -6.98 -5.29 9.81
CA LYS A 8 -7.97 -4.87 10.81
C LYS A 8 -8.62 -3.57 10.36
N VAL A 9 -9.78 -3.28 10.89
CA VAL A 9 -10.47 -2.02 10.64
C VAL A 9 -10.46 -1.23 11.95
N LEU A 10 -9.93 -0.01 11.89
CA LEU A 10 -9.78 0.83 13.08
C LEU A 10 -9.99 2.29 12.69
N ASP A 11 -10.90 2.97 13.39
CA ASP A 11 -11.17 4.41 13.20
C ASP A 11 -11.47 4.79 11.74
N GLY A 12 -12.24 3.95 11.06
CA GLY A 12 -12.63 4.22 9.67
C GLY A 12 -11.51 3.99 8.66
N ILE A 13 -10.48 3.25 9.03
CA ILE A 13 -9.34 2.95 8.16
C ILE A 13 -9.16 1.44 8.09
N VAL A 14 -8.99 0.92 6.87
CA VAL A 14 -8.54 -0.46 6.67
C VAL A 14 -7.03 -0.47 6.88
N TRP A 15 -6.60 -1.12 7.95
CA TRP A 15 -5.20 -1.15 8.35
C TRP A 15 -4.62 -2.51 8.02
N ALA A 16 -3.70 -2.56 7.06
CA ALA A 16 -3.08 -3.78 6.60
C ALA A 16 -1.60 -3.78 6.97
N SER A 17 -1.14 -4.83 7.64
CA SER A 17 0.28 -5.01 7.97
C SER A 17 0.84 -6.17 7.17
N VAL A 18 1.92 -5.93 6.45
CA VAL A 18 2.58 -6.92 5.60
C VAL A 18 3.99 -7.15 6.12
N SER A 19 4.39 -8.41 6.23
CA SER A 19 5.72 -8.76 6.74
C SER A 19 6.31 -9.94 5.98
N GLY A 20 7.63 -10.13 6.12
CA GLY A 20 8.35 -11.25 5.53
C GLY A 20 9.07 -10.86 4.25
N ARG A 21 9.37 -11.86 3.42
CA ARG A 21 10.06 -11.65 2.15
C ARG A 21 9.07 -11.20 1.09
N PHE A 22 9.46 -10.19 0.32
CA PHE A 22 8.61 -9.68 -0.74
C PHE A 22 8.50 -10.70 -1.89
N SER A 23 7.29 -10.88 -2.36
CA SER A 23 6.96 -11.60 -3.59
C SER A 23 5.91 -10.79 -4.33
N LEU A 24 6.15 -10.49 -5.59
CA LEU A 24 5.20 -9.70 -6.38
C LEU A 24 3.85 -10.40 -6.47
N GLU A 25 3.83 -11.72 -6.64
CA GLU A 25 2.62 -12.49 -6.71
C GLU A 25 1.79 -12.38 -5.42
N ASN A 26 2.44 -12.55 -4.26
CA ASN A 26 1.76 -12.41 -2.97
C ASN A 26 1.32 -10.96 -2.73
N ALA A 27 2.13 -10.00 -3.14
CA ALA A 27 1.78 -8.58 -2.98
C ALA A 27 0.51 -8.26 -3.76
N LYS A 28 0.35 -8.78 -4.96
CA LYS A 28 -0.86 -8.60 -5.75
C LYS A 28 -2.07 -9.23 -5.08
N THR A 29 -1.92 -10.45 -4.56
CA THR A 29 -2.99 -11.13 -3.83
C THR A 29 -3.40 -10.34 -2.59
N PHE A 30 -2.42 -9.87 -1.82
CA PHE A 30 -2.69 -9.10 -0.62
C PHE A 30 -3.39 -7.77 -0.94
N LEU A 31 -2.95 -7.09 -1.99
CA LEU A 31 -3.58 -5.84 -2.39
C LEU A 31 -5.04 -6.03 -2.75
N LEU A 32 -5.34 -7.10 -3.48
CA LEU A 32 -6.72 -7.43 -3.83
C LEU A 32 -7.57 -7.66 -2.58
N GLU A 33 -7.06 -8.43 -1.62
CA GLU A 33 -7.76 -8.67 -0.36
C GLU A 33 -8.00 -7.37 0.42
N ILE A 34 -7.00 -6.50 0.47
CA ILE A 34 -7.10 -5.23 1.19
C ILE A 34 -8.19 -4.35 0.56
N LEU A 35 -8.19 -4.22 -0.75
CA LEU A 35 -9.18 -3.40 -1.45
C LEU A 35 -10.59 -3.98 -1.33
N GLN A 36 -10.72 -5.29 -1.39
CA GLN A 36 -12.02 -5.96 -1.20
C GLN A 36 -12.54 -5.73 0.21
N ARG A 37 -11.67 -5.77 1.22
CA ARG A 37 -12.08 -5.50 2.60
C ARG A 37 -12.63 -4.09 2.72
N GLY A 38 -11.98 -3.11 2.11
CA GLY A 38 -12.47 -1.75 2.11
C GLY A 38 -13.85 -1.62 1.48
N ARG A 39 -14.07 -2.29 0.37
CA ARG A 39 -15.38 -2.27 -0.32
C ARG A 39 -16.47 -2.90 0.54
N VAL A 40 -16.18 -4.05 1.16
CA VAL A 40 -17.15 -4.75 2.01
C VAL A 40 -17.50 -3.89 3.22
N GLU A 41 -16.55 -3.23 3.83
CA GLU A 41 -16.75 -2.41 5.01
C GLU A 41 -17.25 -0.99 4.69
N GLY A 42 -17.31 -0.62 3.41
CA GLY A 42 -17.69 0.73 3.01
C GLY A 42 -16.65 1.79 3.39
N ILE A 43 -15.37 1.41 3.44
CA ILE A 43 -14.27 2.28 3.85
C ILE A 43 -13.40 2.61 2.64
N ASN A 44 -13.09 3.89 2.47
CA ASN A 44 -12.27 4.37 1.35
C ASN A 44 -10.90 4.88 1.80
N LYS A 45 -10.48 4.57 3.01
CA LYS A 45 -9.17 4.94 3.55
C LYS A 45 -8.41 3.67 3.92
N ILE A 46 -7.23 3.51 3.33
CA ILE A 46 -6.41 2.30 3.51
C ILE A 46 -5.02 2.71 3.93
N LEU A 47 -4.50 2.04 4.97
CA LEU A 47 -3.11 2.18 5.39
C LEU A 47 -2.44 0.82 5.24
N ILE A 48 -1.34 0.77 4.49
CA ILE A 48 -0.56 -0.45 4.30
C ILE A 48 0.79 -0.25 4.98
N ASP A 49 1.03 -0.99 6.05
CA ASP A 49 2.30 -0.95 6.77
C ASP A 49 3.21 -2.04 6.21
N ALA A 50 4.19 -1.63 5.42
CA ALA A 50 5.14 -2.53 4.76
C ALA A 50 6.55 -2.42 5.36
N ARG A 51 6.68 -1.85 6.58
CA ARG A 51 7.99 -1.67 7.21
C ARG A 51 8.66 -2.99 7.60
N SER A 52 7.88 -4.04 7.75
CA SER A 52 8.40 -5.36 8.15
C SER A 52 8.74 -6.27 6.96
N ILE A 53 8.71 -5.75 5.75
CA ILE A 53 9.22 -6.45 4.59
C ILE A 53 10.74 -6.51 4.70
N THR A 54 11.32 -7.71 4.59
CA THR A 54 12.74 -7.94 4.88
C THR A 54 13.63 -7.99 3.63
N THR A 55 13.04 -8.04 2.44
CA THR A 55 13.81 -8.10 1.20
C THR A 55 13.70 -6.79 0.44
N GLU A 56 14.75 -6.49 -0.32
CA GLU A 56 14.75 -5.35 -1.21
C GLU A 56 13.79 -5.59 -2.37
N ILE A 57 13.05 -4.55 -2.76
CA ILE A 57 12.07 -4.63 -3.83
C ILE A 57 12.67 -3.95 -5.07
N SER A 58 12.75 -4.68 -6.18
CA SER A 58 13.30 -4.13 -7.41
C SER A 58 12.40 -3.02 -7.98
N THR A 59 12.99 -2.14 -8.78
CA THR A 59 12.26 -1.08 -9.46
C THR A 59 11.18 -1.66 -10.39
N ILE A 60 11.52 -2.75 -11.08
CA ILE A 60 10.56 -3.42 -11.98
C ILE A 60 9.37 -3.97 -11.20
N ALA A 61 9.61 -4.60 -10.05
CA ALA A 61 8.53 -5.13 -9.23
C ALA A 61 7.63 -4.02 -8.70
N ARG A 62 8.20 -2.88 -8.31
CA ARG A 62 7.40 -1.73 -7.87
C ARG A 62 6.53 -1.18 -8.98
N PHE A 63 7.09 -1.11 -10.19
CA PHE A 63 6.36 -0.64 -11.36
C PHE A 63 5.20 -1.58 -11.69
N GLU A 64 5.45 -2.89 -11.68
CA GLU A 64 4.38 -3.88 -11.93
C GLU A 64 3.31 -3.86 -10.86
N PHE A 65 3.71 -3.69 -9.60
CA PHE A 65 2.75 -3.54 -8.50
C PHE A 65 1.86 -2.31 -8.71
N GLY A 66 2.48 -1.19 -9.11
CA GLY A 66 1.73 0.03 -9.40
C GLY A 66 0.74 -0.14 -10.55
N ASN A 67 1.15 -0.81 -11.61
CA ASN A 67 0.27 -1.10 -12.74
C ASN A 67 -0.90 -1.98 -12.31
N TYR A 68 -0.64 -2.96 -11.46
CA TYR A 68 -1.71 -3.82 -10.94
C TYR A 68 -2.69 -3.01 -10.09
N LEU A 69 -2.19 -2.14 -9.23
CA LEU A 69 -3.02 -1.27 -8.42
C LEU A 69 -3.95 -0.42 -9.31
N VAL A 70 -3.42 0.17 -10.36
CA VAL A 70 -4.23 0.94 -11.31
C VAL A 70 -5.30 0.06 -11.95
N SER A 71 -4.95 -1.18 -12.30
CA SER A 71 -5.89 -2.12 -12.94
C SER A 71 -7.07 -2.50 -12.06
N LEU A 72 -6.90 -2.41 -10.73
CA LEU A 72 -7.97 -2.70 -9.78
C LEU A 72 -8.94 -1.53 -9.62
N ASN A 73 -8.65 -0.41 -10.28
CA ASN A 73 -9.55 0.74 -10.34
C ASN A 73 -9.89 1.32 -8.95
N PRO A 74 -8.87 1.68 -8.14
CA PRO A 74 -9.11 2.11 -6.76
C PRO A 74 -9.50 3.59 -6.68
N TYR A 75 -10.27 4.07 -7.62
CA TYR A 75 -10.72 5.46 -7.64
C TYR A 75 -11.59 5.75 -6.42
N GLN A 76 -11.46 6.94 -5.87
CA GLN A 76 -12.14 7.36 -4.64
C GLN A 76 -11.63 6.65 -3.38
N THR A 77 -10.51 5.95 -3.47
CA THR A 77 -9.86 5.32 -2.31
C THR A 77 -8.52 6.00 -2.09
N SER A 78 -8.25 6.39 -0.84
CA SER A 78 -6.98 6.99 -0.45
C SER A 78 -6.12 5.91 0.20
N ILE A 79 -4.91 5.71 -0.32
CA ILE A 79 -4.02 4.64 0.11
C ILE A 79 -2.72 5.25 0.62
N ALA A 80 -2.39 5.02 1.88
CA ALA A 80 -1.11 5.40 2.46
C ALA A 80 -0.26 4.15 2.63
N ILE A 81 0.96 4.19 2.12
CA ILE A 81 1.92 3.08 2.23
C ILE A 81 3.06 3.53 3.13
N VAL A 82 3.31 2.78 4.19
CA VAL A 82 4.39 3.06 5.13
C VAL A 82 5.53 2.08 4.85
N GLY A 83 6.69 2.60 4.47
CA GLY A 83 7.87 1.80 4.17
C GLY A 83 9.09 2.26 4.95
N ASN A 84 10.20 1.55 4.79
CA ASN A 84 11.48 1.96 5.37
C ASN A 84 12.09 3.12 4.58
N GLU A 85 13.00 3.87 5.18
CA GLU A 85 13.66 5.00 4.52
C GLU A 85 14.30 4.58 3.19
N ASP A 86 14.95 3.42 3.17
CA ASP A 86 15.58 2.89 1.97
C ASP A 86 14.57 2.61 0.86
N ALA A 87 13.33 2.33 1.23
CA ALA A 87 12.26 2.05 0.29
C ALA A 87 11.55 3.31 -0.20
N VAL A 88 11.50 4.37 0.63
CA VAL A 88 10.74 5.58 0.31
C VAL A 88 11.34 6.35 -0.86
N TRP A 89 12.67 6.46 -0.90
CA TRP A 89 13.33 7.22 -1.95
C TRP A 89 13.03 6.69 -3.36
N PRO A 90 13.21 5.38 -3.62
CA PRO A 90 12.75 4.81 -4.91
C PRO A 90 11.22 4.81 -5.06
N ASN A 91 10.49 4.72 -3.96
CA ASN A 91 9.02 4.68 -4.01
C ASN A 91 8.38 6.01 -4.39
N ARG A 92 9.10 7.12 -4.29
CA ARG A 92 8.58 8.41 -4.77
C ARG A 92 8.33 8.38 -6.28
N PHE A 93 9.15 7.62 -7.01
CA PHE A 93 8.90 7.41 -8.43
C PHE A 93 7.56 6.71 -8.64
N LEU A 94 7.29 5.66 -7.88
CA LEU A 94 6.02 4.93 -7.96
C LEU A 94 4.85 5.82 -7.58
N GLU A 95 4.99 6.59 -6.49
CA GLU A 95 3.96 7.53 -6.06
C GLU A 95 3.61 8.50 -7.18
N ASN A 96 4.62 9.09 -7.85
CA ASN A 96 4.40 10.04 -8.93
C ASN A 96 3.67 9.39 -10.11
N VAL A 97 4.05 8.17 -10.48
CA VAL A 97 3.39 7.45 -11.56
C VAL A 97 1.92 7.20 -11.25
N LEU A 98 1.62 6.77 -10.01
CA LEU A 98 0.26 6.47 -9.60
C LEU A 98 -0.60 7.73 -9.53
N VAL A 99 -0.05 8.82 -8.99
CA VAL A 99 -0.79 10.09 -8.91
C VAL A 99 -1.11 10.60 -10.31
N ASN A 100 -0.19 10.47 -11.26
CA ASN A 100 -0.44 10.87 -12.64
C ASN A 100 -1.52 10.04 -13.32
N ARG A 101 -1.85 8.87 -12.77
CA ARG A 101 -2.94 8.01 -13.26
C ARG A 101 -4.20 8.13 -12.40
N ALA A 102 -4.33 9.22 -11.65
CA ALA A 102 -5.48 9.53 -10.80
C ALA A 102 -5.70 8.54 -9.64
N VAL A 103 -4.63 7.89 -9.19
CA VAL A 103 -4.67 7.05 -7.98
C VAL A 103 -4.20 7.89 -6.80
N ASP A 104 -5.01 7.97 -5.75
CA ASP A 104 -4.70 8.77 -4.57
C ASP A 104 -3.84 7.95 -3.60
N VAL A 105 -2.52 8.08 -3.72
CA VAL A 105 -1.56 7.30 -2.96
C VAL A 105 -0.49 8.21 -2.36
N LYS A 106 -0.05 7.87 -1.14
CA LYS A 106 1.05 8.56 -0.47
C LYS A 106 1.98 7.52 0.14
N VAL A 107 3.29 7.68 -0.09
CA VAL A 107 4.31 6.82 0.50
C VAL A 107 5.06 7.60 1.56
N VAL A 108 5.10 7.07 2.77
CA VAL A 108 5.73 7.73 3.93
C VAL A 108 6.58 6.71 4.71
N THR A 109 7.35 7.19 5.68
CA THR A 109 8.19 6.32 6.51
C THR A 109 7.62 6.09 7.91
N GLU A 110 6.60 6.84 8.30
CA GLU A 110 6.04 6.74 9.65
C GLU A 110 4.52 6.60 9.61
N ILE A 111 3.99 5.78 10.51
CA ILE A 111 2.54 5.60 10.68
C ILE A 111 1.86 6.94 10.96
N LYS A 112 2.48 7.77 11.78
CA LYS A 112 1.94 9.09 12.13
C LYS A 112 1.68 9.95 10.89
N GLU A 113 2.60 9.96 9.95
CA GLU A 113 2.45 10.70 8.71
C GLU A 113 1.32 10.14 7.85
N ALA A 114 1.21 8.81 7.79
CA ALA A 114 0.15 8.15 7.04
C ALA A 114 -1.21 8.50 7.60
N LEU A 115 -1.37 8.44 8.92
CA LEU A 115 -2.64 8.77 9.58
C LEU A 115 -3.01 10.24 9.37
N LYS A 116 -2.03 11.13 9.47
CA LYS A 116 -2.27 12.55 9.24
C LYS A 116 -2.76 12.81 7.82
N TRP A 117 -2.17 12.15 6.85
CA TRP A 117 -2.57 12.30 5.45
C TRP A 117 -3.96 11.72 5.20
N LEU A 118 -4.27 10.57 5.77
CA LEU A 118 -5.57 9.92 5.58
C LEU A 118 -6.73 10.67 6.26
N THR A 119 -6.43 11.44 7.30
CA THR A 119 -7.47 12.10 8.10
C THR A 119 -7.63 13.59 7.80
N LYS A 120 -6.87 14.12 6.85
CA LYS A 120 -7.01 15.52 6.49
C LYS A 120 -8.29 15.83 5.70
#